data_dff07fd23c5398e64a054dbbfef17452
#
_entry.id   dff07fd23c5398e64a054dbbfef17452
#
_cell.length_a   1.000
_cell.length_b   1.000
_cell.length_c   1.000
_cell.angle_alpha   90.00
_cell.angle_beta   90.00
_cell.angle_gamma   90.00
#
_symmetry.space_group_name_H-M   'P 1'
#
loop_
_entity.id
_entity.type
_entity.pdbx_description
1 polymer ?
#
loop_
_entity_poly.entity_id
_entity_poly.type
_entity_poly.pdbx_seq_one_letter_code
_entity_poly.pdbx_strand_id
1 'polypeptide(L)'
;MKCLTFLFLKFLLLSNFVMAETIPTKSKILKKSSDCIKNSQTQVCKKLVFEIEKLQLVVFDQNRFKCQSSLLGMQSAIIEAHFLKHFAKERISFMIPYVVKNC
;
A
#
# COMPACT_ATOMS: atom_id res chain seq x y z
N MET A 1 -39.19 10.73 7.80
CA MET A 1 -37.99 10.86 8.62
C MET A 1 -37.29 9.53 8.90
N LYS A 2 -38.03 8.46 9.21
CA LYS A 2 -37.41 7.15 9.47
C LYS A 2 -36.74 6.53 8.25
N CYS A 3 -37.18 6.81 7.03
CA CYS A 3 -36.60 6.28 5.80
C CYS A 3 -35.24 6.90 5.46
N LEU A 4 -35.03 8.17 5.80
CA LEU A 4 -33.77 8.86 5.53
C LEU A 4 -32.62 8.38 6.44
N THR A 5 -32.90 8.11 7.72
CA THR A 5 -31.95 7.56 8.67
C THR A 5 -31.54 6.14 8.30
N PHE A 6 -32.46 5.36 7.76
CA PHE A 6 -32.21 3.98 7.35
C PHE A 6 -31.31 3.91 6.13
N LEU A 7 -31.52 4.79 5.16
CA LEU A 7 -30.67 4.90 3.95
C LEU A 7 -29.24 5.36 4.29
N PHE A 8 -29.13 6.26 5.24
CA PHE A 8 -27.82 6.77 5.69
C PHE A 8 -27.02 5.68 6.40
N LEU A 9 -27.66 4.86 7.23
CA LEU A 9 -27.03 3.73 7.91
C LEU A 9 -26.55 2.65 6.93
N LYS A 10 -27.33 2.34 5.90
CA LYS A 10 -26.93 1.41 4.84
C LYS A 10 -25.73 1.91 4.07
N PHE A 11 -25.65 3.18 3.78
CA PHE A 11 -24.54 3.79 3.07
C PHE A 11 -23.25 3.72 3.88
N LEU A 12 -23.31 4.00 5.19
CA LEU A 12 -22.18 3.91 6.10
C LEU A 12 -21.66 2.47 6.25
N LEU A 13 -22.57 1.51 6.35
CA LEU A 13 -22.20 0.10 6.45
C LEU A 13 -21.52 -0.42 5.19
N LEU A 14 -22.00 -0.01 4.01
CA LEU A 14 -21.39 -0.38 2.74
C LEU A 14 -20.00 0.22 2.58
N SER A 15 -19.78 1.48 3.00
CA SER A 15 -18.49 2.12 2.97
C SER A 15 -17.47 1.43 3.87
N ASN A 16 -17.87 1.08 5.09
CA ASN A 16 -17.02 0.35 6.03
C ASN A 16 -16.67 -1.06 5.54
N PHE A 17 -17.62 -1.75 4.92
CA PHE A 17 -17.41 -3.08 4.36
C PHE A 17 -16.37 -3.06 3.24
N VAL A 18 -16.45 -2.10 2.32
CA VAL A 18 -15.50 -1.96 1.20
C VAL A 18 -14.10 -1.62 1.71
N MET A 19 -13.97 -0.80 2.76
CA MET A 19 -12.66 -0.46 3.34
C MET A 19 -12.03 -1.64 4.09
N ALA A 20 -12.83 -2.50 4.72
CA ALA A 20 -12.31 -3.63 5.48
C ALA A 20 -11.67 -4.72 4.62
N GLU A 21 -12.10 -4.88 3.35
CA GLU A 21 -11.61 -5.93 2.45
C GLU A 21 -10.29 -5.62 1.77
N THR A 22 -9.78 -4.39 1.85
CA THR A 22 -8.72 -3.92 0.98
C THR A 22 -7.39 -3.62 1.66
N ILE A 23 -7.20 -4.00 2.94
CA ILE A 23 -5.94 -3.79 3.64
C ILE A 23 -4.97 -4.92 3.30
N PRO A 24 -3.86 -4.63 2.60
CA PRO A 24 -2.88 -5.64 2.24
C PRO A 24 -2.02 -6.02 3.45
N THR A 25 -1.49 -7.24 3.43
CA THR A 25 -0.53 -7.70 4.44
C THR A 25 0.89 -7.33 4.02
N LYS A 26 1.80 -7.29 5.00
CA LYS A 26 3.24 -7.12 4.77
C LYS A 26 3.77 -8.16 3.76
N SER A 27 3.38 -9.43 3.91
CA SER A 27 3.81 -10.51 3.01
C SER A 27 3.41 -10.25 1.56
N LYS A 28 2.18 -9.79 1.33
CA LYS A 28 1.71 -9.45 -0.01
C LYS A 28 2.50 -8.30 -0.61
N ILE A 29 2.78 -7.27 0.18
CA ILE A 29 3.56 -6.12 -0.27
C ILE A 29 4.97 -6.55 -0.67
N LEU A 30 5.64 -7.37 0.13
CA LEU A 30 6.97 -7.87 -0.17
C LEU A 30 7.00 -8.74 -1.42
N LYS A 31 6.03 -9.62 -1.59
CA LYS A 31 5.92 -10.47 -2.79
C LYS A 31 5.70 -9.63 -4.04
N LYS A 32 4.79 -8.67 -3.99
CA LYS A 32 4.50 -7.79 -5.12
C LYS A 32 5.65 -6.84 -5.43
N SER A 33 6.41 -6.42 -4.42
CA SER A 33 7.63 -5.64 -4.62
C SER A 33 8.67 -6.44 -5.39
N SER A 34 8.85 -7.72 -5.05
CA SER A 34 9.73 -8.62 -5.79
C SER A 34 9.28 -8.79 -7.25
N ASP A 35 7.99 -8.95 -7.49
CA ASP A 35 7.43 -9.05 -8.84
C ASP A 35 7.62 -7.75 -9.62
N CYS A 36 7.47 -6.61 -8.97
CA CYS A 36 7.69 -5.29 -9.55
C CYS A 36 9.16 -5.08 -9.96
N ILE A 37 10.11 -5.59 -9.16
CA ILE A 37 11.54 -5.54 -9.49
C ILE A 37 11.83 -6.26 -10.80
N LYS A 38 11.18 -7.41 -11.02
CA LYS A 38 11.36 -8.20 -12.24
C LYS A 38 10.90 -7.45 -13.48
N ASN A 39 9.80 -6.70 -13.39
CA ASN A 39 9.30 -5.89 -14.49
C ASN A 39 8.55 -4.67 -13.96
N SER A 40 9.19 -3.50 -14.00
CA SER A 40 8.65 -2.25 -13.50
C SER A 40 7.46 -1.71 -14.31
N GLN A 41 7.18 -2.27 -15.48
CA GLN A 41 6.07 -1.82 -16.33
C GLN A 41 4.78 -2.61 -16.11
N THR A 42 4.75 -3.54 -15.16
CA THR A 42 3.58 -4.36 -14.89
C THR A 42 2.51 -3.61 -14.11
N GLN A 43 1.26 -4.07 -14.24
CA GLN A 43 0.14 -3.57 -13.42
C GLN A 43 0.34 -3.85 -11.93
N VAL A 44 1.17 -4.85 -11.60
CA VAL A 44 1.55 -5.16 -10.22
C VAL A 44 2.19 -3.94 -9.56
N CYS A 45 3.14 -3.28 -10.24
CA CYS A 45 3.79 -2.07 -9.73
C CYS A 45 2.79 -0.95 -9.48
N LYS A 46 1.88 -0.72 -10.41
CA LYS A 46 0.87 0.34 -10.31
C LYS A 46 -0.06 0.10 -9.12
N LYS A 47 -0.58 -1.11 -8.98
CA LYS A 47 -1.46 -1.48 -7.87
C LYS A 47 -0.75 -1.43 -6.53
N LEU A 48 0.53 -1.83 -6.53
CA LEU A 48 1.34 -1.87 -5.32
C LEU A 48 1.48 -0.50 -4.65
N VAL A 49 1.57 0.58 -5.43
CA VAL A 49 1.62 1.95 -4.91
C VAL A 49 0.42 2.22 -4.00
N PHE A 50 -0.78 1.87 -4.46
CA PHE A 50 -2.01 2.09 -3.70
C PHE A 50 -2.12 1.15 -2.49
N GLU A 51 -1.67 -0.08 -2.62
CA GLU A 51 -1.68 -1.04 -1.52
C GLU A 51 -0.73 -0.64 -0.40
N ILE A 52 0.44 -0.13 -0.74
CA ILE A 52 1.40 0.40 0.23
C ILE A 52 0.80 1.61 0.95
N GLU A 53 0.10 2.48 0.25
CA GLU A 53 -0.56 3.63 0.86
C GLU A 53 -1.59 3.20 1.90
N LYS A 54 -2.40 2.20 1.59
CA LYS A 54 -3.40 1.66 2.54
C LYS A 54 -2.74 1.12 3.80
N LEU A 55 -1.66 0.37 3.65
CA LEU A 55 -0.94 -0.16 4.80
C LEU A 55 -0.27 0.95 5.61
N GLN A 56 0.24 2.00 4.96
CA GLN A 56 0.80 3.17 5.65
C GLN A 56 -0.22 3.81 6.58
N LEU A 57 -1.48 3.97 6.14
CA LEU A 57 -2.53 4.54 6.97
C LEU A 57 -2.80 3.70 8.23
N VAL A 58 -2.81 2.38 8.07
CA VAL A 58 -3.03 1.47 9.20
C VAL A 58 -1.89 1.55 10.21
N VAL A 59 -0.64 1.48 9.77
CA VAL A 59 0.52 1.51 10.67
C VAL A 59 0.71 2.88 11.29
N PHE A 60 0.30 3.94 10.61
CA PHE A 60 0.28 5.29 11.17
C PHE A 60 -0.67 5.36 12.38
N ASP A 61 -1.89 4.83 12.23
CA ASP A 61 -2.87 4.79 13.32
C ASP A 61 -2.40 3.95 14.50
N GLN A 62 -1.51 2.99 14.26
CA GLN A 62 -0.90 2.16 15.28
C GLN A 62 0.36 2.77 15.89
N ASN A 63 0.71 3.99 15.52
CA ASN A 63 1.94 4.68 15.93
C ASN A 63 3.22 3.95 15.54
N ARG A 64 3.18 3.16 14.46
CA ARG A 64 4.34 2.40 13.96
C ARG A 64 5.06 3.21 12.89
N PHE A 65 5.70 4.29 13.31
CA PHE A 65 6.28 5.29 12.39
C PHE A 65 7.49 4.77 11.61
N LYS A 66 8.28 3.86 12.16
CA LYS A 66 9.39 3.24 11.43
C LYS A 66 8.89 2.39 10.27
N CYS A 67 7.81 1.64 10.49
CA CYS A 67 7.15 0.89 9.43
C CYS A 67 6.61 1.83 8.37
N GLN A 68 5.93 2.89 8.77
CA GLN A 68 5.39 3.90 7.86
C GLN A 68 6.48 4.52 6.99
N SER A 69 7.58 4.94 7.57
CA SER A 69 8.72 5.51 6.84
C SER A 69 9.31 4.53 5.84
N SER A 70 9.43 3.26 6.23
CA SER A 70 9.95 2.21 5.35
C SER A 70 9.02 1.97 4.16
N LEU A 71 7.71 1.95 4.41
CA LEU A 71 6.70 1.80 3.36
C LEU A 71 6.69 3.01 2.42
N LEU A 72 6.85 4.21 2.96
CA LEU A 72 6.93 5.43 2.15
C LEU A 72 8.16 5.41 1.23
N GLY A 73 9.31 4.98 1.75
CA GLY A 73 10.51 4.81 0.95
C GLY A 73 10.33 3.79 -0.16
N MET A 74 9.70 2.66 0.13
CA MET A 74 9.36 1.64 -0.85
C MET A 74 8.41 2.19 -1.92
N GLN A 75 7.37 2.90 -1.51
CA GLN A 75 6.41 3.52 -2.42
C GLN A 75 7.09 4.50 -3.38
N SER A 76 7.97 5.36 -2.87
CA SER A 76 8.74 6.30 -3.69
C SER A 76 9.59 5.58 -4.73
N ALA A 77 10.26 4.51 -4.35
CA ALA A 77 11.10 3.73 -5.25
C ALA A 77 10.26 3.09 -6.37
N ILE A 78 9.08 2.58 -6.04
CA ILE A 78 8.17 1.98 -7.01
C ILE A 78 7.61 3.03 -7.97
N ILE A 79 7.26 4.20 -7.47
CA ILE A 79 6.80 5.32 -8.30
C ILE A 79 7.88 5.71 -9.31
N GLU A 80 9.12 5.85 -8.88
CA GLU A 80 10.24 6.16 -9.77
C GLU A 80 10.42 5.09 -10.85
N ALA A 81 10.37 3.81 -10.46
CA ALA A 81 10.58 2.71 -11.38
C ALA A 81 9.47 2.58 -12.42
N HIS A 82 8.22 2.71 -11.98
CA HIS A 82 7.07 2.47 -12.85
C HIS A 82 6.68 3.70 -13.67
N PHE A 83 6.55 4.85 -13.03
CA PHE A 83 6.03 6.06 -13.67
C PHE A 83 7.12 6.90 -14.33
N LEU A 84 8.29 7.00 -13.72
CA LEU A 84 9.39 7.82 -14.22
C LEU A 84 10.42 7.02 -15.00
N LYS A 85 10.31 5.70 -15.04
CA LYS A 85 11.21 4.78 -15.76
C LYS A 85 12.69 5.01 -15.40
N HIS A 86 12.95 5.38 -14.14
CA HIS A 86 14.29 5.67 -13.65
C HIS A 86 14.91 4.42 -13.00
N PHE A 87 16.21 4.46 -12.68
CA PHE A 87 17.00 3.37 -12.10
C PHE A 87 16.53 2.91 -10.71
N ALA A 88 15.24 2.93 -10.45
CA ALA A 88 14.68 2.71 -9.14
C ALA A 88 14.53 1.23 -8.76
N LYS A 89 14.82 0.29 -9.68
CA LYS A 89 14.78 -1.15 -9.35
C LYS A 89 15.71 -1.49 -8.20
N GLU A 90 16.91 -0.92 -8.20
CA GLU A 90 17.88 -1.11 -7.11
C GLU A 90 17.38 -0.50 -5.81
N ARG A 91 16.70 0.63 -5.88
CA ARG A 91 16.11 1.28 -4.71
C ARG A 91 14.96 0.46 -4.10
N ILE A 92 14.15 -0.17 -4.94
CA ILE A 92 13.11 -1.10 -4.45
C ILE A 92 13.78 -2.24 -3.67
N SER A 93 14.80 -2.86 -4.25
CA SER A 93 15.56 -3.93 -3.58
C SER A 93 16.20 -3.45 -2.27
N PHE A 94 16.71 -2.23 -2.26
CA PHE A 94 17.31 -1.62 -1.07
C PHE A 94 16.29 -1.43 0.05
N MET A 95 15.05 -1.11 -0.29
CA MET A 95 13.99 -0.86 0.70
C MET A 95 13.38 -2.11 1.30
N ILE A 96 13.48 -3.26 0.62
CA ILE A 96 12.89 -4.52 1.11
C ILE A 96 13.35 -4.88 2.53
N PRO A 97 14.66 -4.88 2.85
CA PRO A 97 15.10 -5.19 4.22
C PRO A 97 14.54 -4.26 5.29
N TYR A 98 14.34 -3.00 4.96
CA TYR A 98 13.78 -2.04 5.91
C TYR A 98 12.31 -2.33 6.21
N VAL A 99 11.54 -2.69 5.19
CA VAL A 99 10.13 -3.10 5.38
C VAL A 99 10.07 -4.40 6.19
N VAL A 100 10.93 -5.36 5.89
CA VAL A 100 11.02 -6.62 6.66
C VAL A 100 11.31 -6.36 8.12
N LYS A 101 12.27 -5.48 8.40
CA LYS A 101 12.72 -5.19 9.77
C LYS A 101 11.72 -4.34 10.55
N ASN A 102 11.14 -3.33 9.91
CA ASN A 102 10.36 -2.30 10.60
C ASN A 102 8.85 -2.56 10.59
N CYS A 103 8.41 -3.43 9.75
CA CYS A 103 7.03 -3.84 9.66
C CYS A 103 6.86 -5.29 10.08
#